data_4f5d30edc251881405eb93699db323cd
#
_entry.id   4f5d30edc251881405eb93699db323cd
#
_cell.length_a   1.000
_cell.length_b   1.000
_cell.length_c   1.000
_cell.angle_alpha   90.00
_cell.angle_beta   90.00
_cell.angle_gamma   90.00
#
_symmetry.space_group_name_H-M   'P 1'
#
loop_
_entity.id
_entity.type
_entity.pdbx_description
1 polymer ?
#
loop_
_entity_poly.entity_id
_entity_poly.type
_entity_poly.pdbx_seq_one_letter_code
_entity_poly.pdbx_strand_id
1 'polypeptide(L)'
;MRRDASELVERPHGAARANRLSPMRFVLAFGVVSGLGDVVYEGARSVTGPLLASFGASAALVGLITGAGEAVALVLRLPFGILADRTGRPWPITIAGYAITMVAAPLLAVASALWPAAVLAILERFGKAVRTPARDTMLAQASTDMGRGKAFALHEALDQSGALVGPLMVAGAIAVLGGLKWGFAALAIPAAGALAVLVRVRLAVPRPEAYEGDAAVRARAAAAVPARLPARFWLYAGYTTLNMTGFATWAVLAYHLDVRHVVATAVIPIMYALAMGLAAVGALASGWMYDRVGLRGLAIVPPLTAAVPFLSFSLHPALAWVGAVVWGFGLGVHESTMRAAVADLVPARRRGTGYGTFTAIYGLAWLAGATAIGGAYAHSTQTAQLVVVATQVAALAAFLPLALRRTG
;
A
#
# COMPACT_ATOMS: atom_id res chain seq x y z
N MET A 1 -37.09 55.58 -16.66
CA MET A 1 -37.12 54.25 -17.31
C MET A 1 -35.77 53.57 -17.04
N ARG A 2 -35.60 52.90 -15.88
CA ARG A 2 -34.42 52.09 -15.53
C ARG A 2 -34.88 50.63 -15.69
N ARG A 3 -34.33 49.94 -16.66
CA ARG A 3 -34.55 48.49 -16.83
C ARG A 3 -33.63 47.76 -15.85
N ASP A 4 -34.23 46.92 -15.07
CA ASP A 4 -33.58 46.01 -14.12
C ASP A 4 -32.63 45.05 -14.85
N ALA A 5 -31.37 45.04 -14.41
CA ALA A 5 -30.32 44.15 -14.91
C ALA A 5 -30.22 42.83 -14.08
N SER A 6 -31.37 42.36 -13.57
CA SER A 6 -31.45 41.15 -12.72
C SER A 6 -31.91 39.87 -13.40
N GLU A 7 -32.17 39.91 -14.73
CA GLU A 7 -32.61 38.71 -15.46
C GLU A 7 -31.60 38.38 -16.57
N LEU A 8 -30.56 37.65 -16.29
CA LEU A 8 -29.82 36.82 -17.24
C LEU A 8 -28.71 36.03 -16.51
N VAL A 9 -29.08 35.20 -15.54
CA VAL A 9 -28.31 34.02 -15.23
C VAL A 9 -29.20 32.80 -15.48
N GLU A 10 -29.51 32.55 -16.74
CA GLU A 10 -30.00 31.26 -17.19
C GLU A 10 -28.91 30.20 -16.92
N ARG A 11 -29.16 29.39 -15.92
CA ARG A 11 -28.39 28.15 -15.73
C ARG A 11 -28.70 27.24 -16.91
N PRO A 12 -27.72 26.72 -17.67
CA PRO A 12 -27.99 25.78 -18.73
C PRO A 12 -28.55 24.51 -18.10
N HIS A 13 -29.83 24.26 -18.31
CA HIS A 13 -30.56 23.03 -17.96
C HIS A 13 -30.14 21.88 -18.90
N GLY A 14 -28.90 21.44 -18.84
CA GLY A 14 -28.57 20.07 -19.16
C GLY A 14 -28.85 19.25 -17.92
N ALA A 15 -29.86 18.37 -17.91
CA ALA A 15 -30.22 17.53 -16.77
C ALA A 15 -29.04 16.66 -16.33
N ALA A 16 -28.15 17.24 -15.54
CA ALA A 16 -27.01 16.56 -14.95
C ALA A 16 -27.57 15.51 -13.99
N ARG A 17 -27.37 14.23 -14.31
CA ARG A 17 -27.75 13.12 -13.42
C ARG A 17 -27.17 13.40 -12.03
N ALA A 18 -28.06 13.68 -11.07
CA ALA A 18 -27.67 13.84 -9.67
C ALA A 18 -27.09 12.53 -9.14
N ASN A 19 -26.18 12.64 -8.16
CA ASN A 19 -25.69 11.47 -7.46
C ASN A 19 -26.87 10.75 -6.77
N ARG A 20 -26.97 9.43 -6.99
CA ARG A 20 -28.03 8.60 -6.43
C ARG A 20 -27.71 8.05 -5.04
N LEU A 21 -26.43 8.05 -4.64
CA LEU A 21 -25.99 7.62 -3.32
C LEU A 21 -25.73 8.83 -2.43
N SER A 22 -26.03 8.70 -1.14
CA SER A 22 -25.54 9.64 -0.14
C SER A 22 -24.02 9.52 0.03
N PRO A 23 -23.32 10.54 0.56
CA PRO A 23 -21.88 10.49 0.80
C PRO A 23 -21.43 9.24 1.59
N MET A 24 -22.16 8.90 2.67
CA MET A 24 -21.87 7.70 3.46
C MET A 24 -22.00 6.41 2.65
N ARG A 25 -23.09 6.27 1.88
CA ARG A 25 -23.29 5.09 1.03
C ARG A 25 -22.24 4.99 -0.07
N PHE A 26 -21.76 6.12 -0.60
CA PHE A 26 -20.67 6.15 -1.55
C PHE A 26 -19.36 5.66 -0.92
N VAL A 27 -19.00 6.15 0.28
CA VAL A 27 -17.80 5.72 1.02
C VAL A 27 -17.86 4.22 1.31
N LEU A 28 -19.00 3.70 1.78
CA LEU A 28 -19.19 2.27 2.03
C LEU A 28 -19.08 1.44 0.75
N ALA A 29 -19.75 1.84 -0.33
CA ALA A 29 -19.69 1.12 -1.59
C ALA A 29 -18.29 1.12 -2.20
N PHE A 30 -17.57 2.25 -2.07
CA PHE A 30 -16.18 2.34 -2.50
C PHE A 30 -15.24 1.53 -1.60
N GLY A 31 -15.53 1.47 -0.29
CA GLY A 31 -14.84 0.58 0.64
C GLY A 31 -14.99 -0.90 0.26
N VAL A 32 -16.18 -1.33 -0.20
CA VAL A 32 -16.38 -2.70 -0.73
C VAL A 32 -15.54 -2.92 -2.00
N VAL A 33 -15.47 -1.95 -2.93
CA VAL A 33 -14.60 -2.05 -4.11
C VAL A 33 -13.14 -2.21 -3.71
N SER A 34 -12.69 -1.40 -2.75
CA SER A 34 -11.32 -1.44 -2.26
C SER A 34 -11.02 -2.73 -1.51
N GLY A 35 -11.93 -3.19 -0.63
CA GLY A 35 -11.78 -4.45 0.08
C GLY A 35 -11.69 -5.66 -0.87
N LEU A 36 -12.56 -5.75 -1.88
CA LEU A 36 -12.45 -6.75 -2.93
C LEU A 36 -11.14 -6.62 -3.73
N GLY A 37 -10.69 -5.38 -3.95
CA GLY A 37 -9.41 -5.09 -4.56
C GLY A 37 -8.24 -5.62 -3.74
N ASP A 38 -8.31 -5.48 -2.41
CA ASP A 38 -7.27 -5.96 -1.51
C ASP A 38 -7.33 -7.48 -1.30
N VAL A 39 -8.51 -8.12 -1.42
CA VAL A 39 -8.59 -9.59 -1.57
C VAL A 39 -7.73 -10.06 -2.74
N VAL A 40 -7.83 -9.39 -3.90
CA VAL A 40 -7.06 -9.74 -5.09
C VAL A 40 -5.57 -9.43 -4.91
N TYR A 41 -5.27 -8.24 -4.46
CA TYR A 41 -3.92 -7.72 -4.32
C TYR A 41 -3.11 -8.47 -3.27
N GLU A 42 -3.62 -8.59 -2.04
CA GLU A 42 -2.90 -9.26 -0.95
C GLU A 42 -2.95 -10.77 -1.08
N GLY A 43 -4.01 -11.31 -1.68
CA GLY A 43 -4.06 -12.71 -2.08
C GLY A 43 -2.93 -13.08 -3.04
N ALA A 44 -2.74 -12.33 -4.11
CA ALA A 44 -1.65 -12.54 -5.06
C ALA A 44 -0.28 -12.36 -4.39
N ARG A 45 -0.10 -11.30 -3.59
CA ARG A 45 1.14 -10.98 -2.88
C ARG A 45 1.60 -12.11 -1.97
N SER A 46 0.66 -12.82 -1.33
CA SER A 46 0.96 -13.89 -0.37
C SER A 46 1.80 -15.03 -0.96
N VAL A 47 1.68 -15.28 -2.28
CA VAL A 47 2.32 -16.42 -2.97
C VAL A 47 3.11 -16.04 -4.24
N THR A 48 3.32 -14.74 -4.48
CA THR A 48 4.14 -14.29 -5.65
C THR A 48 5.58 -14.79 -5.57
N GLY A 49 6.19 -14.85 -4.37
CA GLY A 49 7.54 -15.41 -4.19
C GLY A 49 7.64 -16.88 -4.63
N PRO A 50 6.80 -17.78 -4.08
CA PRO A 50 6.69 -19.17 -4.53
C PRO A 50 6.40 -19.32 -6.03
N LEU A 51 5.52 -18.50 -6.61
CA LEU A 51 5.25 -18.54 -8.05
C LEU A 51 6.50 -18.24 -8.88
N LEU A 52 7.23 -17.17 -8.57
CA LEU A 52 8.46 -16.84 -9.28
C LEU A 52 9.52 -17.91 -9.09
N ALA A 53 9.62 -18.51 -7.89
CA ALA A 53 10.50 -19.66 -7.61
C ALA A 53 10.17 -20.85 -8.49
N SER A 54 8.89 -21.18 -8.70
CA SER A 54 8.45 -22.29 -9.54
C SER A 54 8.87 -22.14 -11.02
N PHE A 55 9.14 -20.89 -11.46
CA PHE A 55 9.72 -20.59 -12.78
C PHE A 55 11.26 -20.46 -12.77
N GLY A 56 11.91 -20.90 -11.70
CA GLY A 56 13.37 -20.89 -11.58
C GLY A 56 13.98 -19.54 -11.18
N ALA A 57 13.19 -18.59 -10.67
CA ALA A 57 13.75 -17.35 -10.16
C ALA A 57 14.63 -17.61 -8.93
N SER A 58 15.80 -16.97 -8.88
CA SER A 58 16.59 -16.88 -7.65
C SER A 58 15.95 -15.90 -6.67
N ALA A 59 16.31 -15.99 -5.39
CA ALA A 59 15.86 -15.02 -4.39
C ALA A 59 16.21 -13.57 -4.77
N ALA A 60 17.33 -13.35 -5.45
CA ALA A 60 17.73 -12.05 -5.99
C ALA A 60 16.71 -11.51 -7.01
N LEU A 61 16.28 -12.37 -7.96
CA LEU A 61 15.26 -11.98 -8.93
C LEU A 61 13.89 -11.77 -8.29
N VAL A 62 13.50 -12.60 -7.32
CA VAL A 62 12.27 -12.40 -6.55
C VAL A 62 12.31 -11.06 -5.83
N GLY A 63 13.41 -10.72 -5.14
CA GLY A 63 13.60 -9.45 -4.49
C GLY A 63 13.54 -8.27 -5.47
N LEU A 64 14.23 -8.36 -6.60
CA LEU A 64 14.24 -7.34 -7.65
C LEU A 64 12.83 -7.11 -8.24
N ILE A 65 12.14 -8.17 -8.66
CA ILE A 65 10.81 -8.08 -9.31
C ILE A 65 9.79 -7.50 -8.34
N THR A 66 9.73 -8.04 -7.11
CA THR A 66 8.75 -7.57 -6.12
C THR A 66 9.08 -6.20 -5.57
N GLY A 67 10.38 -5.90 -5.37
CA GLY A 67 10.83 -4.56 -5.00
C GLY A 67 10.56 -3.52 -6.08
N ALA A 68 10.76 -3.87 -7.37
CA ALA A 68 10.39 -3.00 -8.49
C ALA A 68 8.88 -2.74 -8.53
N GLY A 69 8.07 -3.75 -8.26
CA GLY A 69 6.62 -3.60 -8.14
C GLY A 69 6.25 -2.59 -7.04
N GLU A 70 6.83 -2.70 -5.84
CA GLU A 70 6.56 -1.76 -4.73
C GLU A 70 7.05 -0.34 -5.06
N ALA A 71 8.23 -0.21 -5.68
CA ALA A 71 8.71 1.09 -6.15
C ALA A 71 7.76 1.73 -7.18
N VAL A 72 7.29 0.96 -8.16
CA VAL A 72 6.28 1.39 -9.13
C VAL A 72 5.00 1.84 -8.43
N ALA A 73 4.50 1.02 -7.47
CA ALA A 73 3.27 1.34 -6.73
C ALA A 73 3.37 2.64 -5.92
N LEU A 74 4.55 3.00 -5.44
CA LEU A 74 4.75 4.14 -4.55
C LEU A 74 5.24 5.39 -5.28
N VAL A 75 6.21 5.26 -6.18
CA VAL A 75 6.79 6.39 -6.94
C VAL A 75 5.78 6.98 -7.92
N LEU A 76 5.07 6.10 -8.65
CA LEU A 76 4.14 6.55 -9.69
C LEU A 76 2.83 7.14 -9.13
N ARG A 77 2.56 7.05 -7.82
CA ARG A 77 1.43 7.79 -7.21
C ARG A 77 1.52 9.30 -7.45
N LEU A 78 2.74 9.85 -7.44
CA LEU A 78 2.93 11.29 -7.63
C LEU A 78 2.51 11.75 -9.04
N PRO A 79 3.04 11.21 -10.16
CA PRO A 79 2.59 11.63 -11.48
C PRO A 79 1.11 11.33 -11.76
N PHE A 80 0.55 10.22 -11.27
CA PHE A 80 -0.87 9.93 -11.43
C PHE A 80 -1.76 10.83 -10.57
N GLY A 81 -1.30 11.27 -9.40
CA GLY A 81 -1.98 12.31 -8.62
C GLY A 81 -2.03 13.63 -9.38
N ILE A 82 -0.90 14.08 -9.94
CA ILE A 82 -0.83 15.28 -10.78
C ILE A 82 -1.74 15.14 -12.00
N LEU A 83 -1.77 13.98 -12.64
CA LEU A 83 -2.64 13.70 -13.77
C LEU A 83 -4.13 13.81 -13.40
N ALA A 84 -4.51 13.22 -12.26
CA ALA A 84 -5.89 13.29 -11.74
C ALA A 84 -6.31 14.73 -11.46
N ASP A 85 -5.43 15.51 -10.81
CA ASP A 85 -5.67 16.93 -10.51
C ASP A 85 -5.77 17.80 -11.77
N ARG A 86 -4.88 17.60 -12.75
CA ARG A 86 -4.88 18.37 -14.00
C ARG A 86 -6.05 18.07 -14.91
N THR A 87 -6.46 16.80 -14.98
CA THR A 87 -7.55 16.39 -15.86
C THR A 87 -8.93 16.62 -15.26
N GLY A 88 -9.03 16.71 -13.92
CA GLY A 88 -10.31 16.75 -13.21
C GLY A 88 -11.21 15.55 -13.47
N ARG A 89 -10.63 14.43 -13.92
CA ARG A 89 -11.36 13.22 -14.32
C ARG A 89 -10.94 12.01 -13.49
N PRO A 90 -11.31 11.94 -12.20
CA PRO A 90 -10.85 10.87 -11.32
C PRO A 90 -11.40 9.49 -11.73
N TRP A 91 -12.64 9.40 -12.26
CA TRP A 91 -13.26 8.12 -12.62
C TRP A 91 -12.50 7.31 -13.67
N PRO A 92 -12.14 7.86 -14.85
CA PRO A 92 -11.39 7.09 -15.86
C PRO A 92 -10.06 6.54 -15.31
N ILE A 93 -9.33 7.34 -14.54
CA ILE A 93 -8.06 6.95 -13.94
C ILE A 93 -8.27 5.82 -12.93
N THR A 94 -9.27 5.95 -12.05
CA THR A 94 -9.61 4.94 -11.06
C THR A 94 -10.03 3.63 -11.72
N ILE A 95 -10.92 3.68 -12.72
CA ILE A 95 -11.39 2.49 -13.44
C ILE A 95 -10.23 1.79 -14.16
N ALA A 96 -9.37 2.56 -14.85
CA ALA A 96 -8.19 2.01 -15.52
C ALA A 96 -7.25 1.29 -14.54
N GLY A 97 -6.95 1.92 -13.40
CA GLY A 97 -6.09 1.32 -12.39
C GLY A 97 -6.68 0.05 -11.76
N TYR A 98 -7.99 0.05 -11.45
CA TYR A 98 -8.66 -1.17 -10.98
C TYR A 98 -8.68 -2.26 -12.06
N ALA A 99 -9.01 -1.93 -13.32
CA ALA A 99 -9.02 -2.91 -14.42
C ALA A 99 -7.64 -3.57 -14.58
N ILE A 100 -6.57 -2.78 -14.56
CA ILE A 100 -5.20 -3.31 -14.65
C ILE A 100 -4.92 -4.29 -13.49
N THR A 101 -5.17 -3.92 -12.24
CA THR A 101 -4.92 -4.79 -11.08
C THR A 101 -5.79 -6.04 -11.13
N MET A 102 -7.10 -5.88 -11.39
CA MET A 102 -8.08 -6.97 -11.37
C MET A 102 -7.88 -7.97 -12.51
N VAL A 103 -7.23 -7.58 -13.59
CA VAL A 103 -6.88 -8.47 -14.70
C VAL A 103 -5.49 -9.09 -14.48
N ALA A 104 -4.50 -8.29 -14.10
CA ALA A 104 -3.11 -8.75 -14.01
C ALA A 104 -2.92 -9.85 -12.93
N ALA A 105 -3.53 -9.70 -11.76
CA ALA A 105 -3.35 -10.66 -10.68
C ALA A 105 -3.93 -12.05 -10.99
N PRO A 106 -5.19 -12.22 -11.46
CA PRO A 106 -5.70 -13.52 -11.86
C PRO A 106 -4.97 -14.11 -13.07
N LEU A 107 -4.47 -13.30 -14.00
CA LEU A 107 -3.69 -13.79 -15.15
C LEU A 107 -2.37 -14.49 -14.76
N LEU A 108 -1.86 -14.26 -13.53
CA LEU A 108 -0.74 -15.04 -13.00
C LEU A 108 -1.05 -16.56 -12.97
N ALA A 109 -2.34 -16.95 -12.93
CA ALA A 109 -2.76 -18.35 -12.99
C ALA A 109 -2.37 -19.06 -14.30
N VAL A 110 -2.26 -18.32 -15.39
CA VAL A 110 -1.92 -18.84 -16.72
C VAL A 110 -0.52 -18.46 -17.18
N ALA A 111 0.24 -17.79 -16.33
CA ALA A 111 1.65 -17.52 -16.61
C ALA A 111 2.42 -18.85 -16.73
N SER A 112 3.18 -19.01 -17.80
CA SER A 112 3.93 -20.22 -18.11
C SER A 112 5.45 -20.05 -18.04
N ALA A 113 5.92 -18.85 -17.76
CA ALA A 113 7.34 -18.51 -17.69
C ALA A 113 7.59 -17.34 -16.73
N LEU A 114 8.85 -17.19 -16.31
CA LEU A 114 9.29 -16.19 -15.35
C LEU A 114 8.96 -14.74 -15.78
N TRP A 115 9.32 -14.37 -17.00
CA TRP A 115 9.16 -12.98 -17.44
C TRP A 115 7.70 -12.52 -17.63
N PRO A 116 6.79 -13.32 -18.22
CA PRO A 116 5.36 -13.01 -18.17
C PRO A 116 4.82 -12.87 -16.75
N ALA A 117 5.21 -13.75 -15.82
CA ALA A 117 4.80 -13.65 -14.43
C ALA A 117 5.35 -12.36 -13.76
N ALA A 118 6.62 -12.02 -14.01
CA ALA A 118 7.23 -10.79 -13.51
C ALA A 118 6.52 -9.53 -14.03
N VAL A 119 6.22 -9.48 -15.32
CA VAL A 119 5.49 -8.36 -15.94
C VAL A 119 4.10 -8.22 -15.34
N LEU A 120 3.37 -9.32 -15.17
CA LEU A 120 2.02 -9.29 -14.55
C LEU A 120 2.08 -8.84 -13.08
N ALA A 121 3.07 -9.30 -12.31
CA ALA A 121 3.26 -8.89 -10.92
C ALA A 121 3.56 -7.38 -10.81
N ILE A 122 4.39 -6.83 -11.70
CA ILE A 122 4.67 -5.38 -11.74
C ILE A 122 3.46 -4.60 -12.26
N LEU A 123 2.75 -5.11 -13.26
CA LEU A 123 1.55 -4.47 -13.83
C LEU A 123 0.42 -4.39 -12.81
N GLU A 124 0.25 -5.39 -11.98
CA GLU A 124 -0.69 -5.35 -10.85
C GLU A 124 -0.37 -4.17 -9.91
N ARG A 125 0.90 -3.96 -9.55
CA ARG A 125 1.38 -2.84 -8.72
C ARG A 125 1.21 -1.49 -9.42
N PHE A 126 1.46 -1.44 -10.71
CA PHE A 126 1.20 -0.26 -11.54
C PHE A 126 -0.28 0.15 -11.48
N GLY A 127 -1.21 -0.79 -11.59
CA GLY A 127 -2.64 -0.52 -11.43
C GLY A 127 -2.96 0.12 -10.06
N LYS A 128 -2.32 -0.32 -8.97
CA LYS A 128 -2.46 0.30 -7.64
C LYS A 128 -1.94 1.75 -7.62
N ALA A 129 -0.81 2.03 -8.28
CA ALA A 129 -0.28 3.38 -8.40
C ALA A 129 -1.23 4.33 -9.13
N VAL A 130 -1.85 3.84 -10.22
CA VAL A 130 -2.79 4.62 -11.06
C VAL A 130 -4.06 4.96 -10.29
N ARG A 131 -4.69 3.96 -9.63
CA ARG A 131 -6.01 4.13 -8.99
C ARG A 131 -5.98 4.95 -7.70
N THR A 132 -4.92 4.81 -6.88
CA THR A 132 -4.93 5.27 -5.49
C THR A 132 -5.14 6.78 -5.35
N PRO A 133 -4.41 7.67 -6.04
CA PRO A 133 -4.59 9.12 -5.86
C PRO A 133 -5.97 9.62 -6.28
N ALA A 134 -6.49 9.11 -7.41
CA ALA A 134 -7.79 9.50 -7.92
C ALA A 134 -8.94 9.00 -7.01
N ARG A 135 -8.82 7.75 -6.51
CA ARG A 135 -9.73 7.18 -5.51
C ARG A 135 -9.77 8.02 -4.23
N ASP A 136 -8.62 8.33 -3.67
CA ASP A 136 -8.51 9.05 -2.41
C ASP A 136 -9.07 10.48 -2.53
N THR A 137 -8.93 11.10 -3.71
CA THR A 137 -9.57 12.39 -4.01
C THR A 137 -11.10 12.28 -3.95
N MET A 138 -11.72 11.27 -4.58
CA MET A 138 -13.17 11.08 -4.55
C MET A 138 -13.69 10.77 -3.13
N LEU A 139 -12.95 9.98 -2.35
CA LEU A 139 -13.28 9.72 -0.95
C LEU A 139 -13.19 10.98 -0.09
N ALA A 140 -12.16 11.80 -0.30
CA ALA A 140 -12.02 13.07 0.41
C ALA A 140 -13.16 14.04 0.12
N GLN A 141 -13.64 14.09 -1.13
CA GLN A 141 -14.79 14.89 -1.53
C GLN A 141 -16.08 14.45 -0.82
N ALA A 142 -16.33 13.12 -0.78
CA ALA A 142 -17.50 12.55 -0.12
C ALA A 142 -17.45 12.64 1.41
N SER A 143 -16.29 12.85 2.01
CA SER A 143 -16.12 12.85 3.46
C SER A 143 -16.26 14.23 4.12
N THR A 144 -16.59 15.28 3.36
CA THR A 144 -16.61 16.67 3.84
C THR A 144 -17.58 16.86 5.01
N ASP A 145 -18.79 16.29 4.94
CA ASP A 145 -19.83 16.50 5.97
C ASP A 145 -19.80 15.45 7.09
N MET A 146 -19.22 14.27 6.87
CA MET A 146 -19.22 13.17 7.85
C MET A 146 -17.97 13.12 8.73
N GLY A 147 -16.98 13.93 8.43
CA GLY A 147 -15.66 13.91 9.04
C GLY A 147 -14.71 12.94 8.31
N ARG A 148 -13.63 13.48 7.76
CA ARG A 148 -12.63 12.73 6.97
C ARG A 148 -12.07 11.53 7.73
N GLY A 149 -11.82 11.68 9.04
CA GLY A 149 -11.30 10.60 9.88
C GLY A 149 -12.19 9.36 9.88
N LYS A 150 -13.52 9.52 10.06
CA LYS A 150 -14.48 8.41 10.04
C LYS A 150 -14.56 7.72 8.68
N ALA A 151 -14.60 8.52 7.60
CA ALA A 151 -14.72 7.99 6.25
C ALA A 151 -13.48 7.14 5.88
N PHE A 152 -12.28 7.66 6.14
CA PHE A 152 -11.05 6.93 5.86
C PHE A 152 -10.86 5.72 6.79
N ALA A 153 -11.24 5.82 8.08
CA ALA A 153 -11.17 4.67 8.99
C ALA A 153 -12.10 3.53 8.56
N LEU A 154 -13.32 3.85 8.11
CA LEU A 154 -14.26 2.85 7.60
C LEU A 154 -13.77 2.21 6.31
N HIS A 155 -13.21 3.00 5.40
CA HIS A 155 -12.60 2.52 4.18
C HIS A 155 -11.41 1.60 4.47
N GLU A 156 -10.51 1.99 5.37
CA GLU A 156 -9.34 1.21 5.78
C GLU A 156 -9.75 -0.12 6.44
N ALA A 157 -10.81 -0.11 7.28
CA ALA A 157 -11.31 -1.35 7.89
C ALA A 157 -11.78 -2.38 6.86
N LEU A 158 -12.41 -1.91 5.77
CA LEU A 158 -12.82 -2.77 4.66
C LEU A 158 -11.62 -3.25 3.84
N ASP A 159 -10.64 -2.41 3.59
CA ASP A 159 -9.37 -2.77 2.94
C ASP A 159 -8.63 -3.85 3.75
N GLN A 160 -8.48 -3.67 5.06
CA GLN A 160 -7.82 -4.64 5.95
C GLN A 160 -8.57 -5.97 6.02
N SER A 161 -9.90 -5.93 5.95
CA SER A 161 -10.71 -7.17 5.84
C SER A 161 -10.38 -7.93 4.55
N GLY A 162 -10.20 -7.22 3.44
CA GLY A 162 -9.75 -7.80 2.17
C GLY A 162 -8.35 -8.40 2.25
N ALA A 163 -7.43 -7.68 2.90
CA ALA A 163 -6.05 -8.13 3.11
C ALA A 163 -5.94 -9.43 3.93
N LEU A 164 -6.93 -9.70 4.79
CA LEU A 164 -7.02 -10.94 5.54
C LEU A 164 -7.67 -12.07 4.72
N VAL A 165 -8.79 -11.77 4.05
CA VAL A 165 -9.60 -12.76 3.32
C VAL A 165 -8.88 -13.27 2.07
N GLY A 166 -8.17 -12.41 1.35
CA GLY A 166 -7.50 -12.76 0.10
C GLY A 166 -6.51 -13.91 0.23
N PRO A 167 -5.51 -13.82 1.11
CA PRO A 167 -4.56 -14.90 1.34
C PRO A 167 -5.23 -16.21 1.82
N LEU A 168 -6.27 -16.12 2.67
CA LEU A 168 -7.01 -17.30 3.13
C LEU A 168 -7.75 -17.99 1.97
N MET A 169 -8.32 -17.21 1.06
CA MET A 169 -8.95 -17.76 -0.16
C MET A 169 -7.92 -18.44 -1.06
N VAL A 170 -6.74 -17.84 -1.24
CA VAL A 170 -5.62 -18.44 -1.99
C VAL A 170 -5.16 -19.74 -1.33
N ALA A 171 -5.00 -19.75 0.01
CA ALA A 171 -4.65 -20.95 0.77
C ALA A 171 -5.65 -22.09 0.54
N GLY A 172 -6.94 -21.79 0.67
CA GLY A 172 -8.02 -22.76 0.45
C GLY A 172 -8.02 -23.33 -0.97
N ALA A 173 -7.85 -22.47 -1.99
CA ALA A 173 -7.80 -22.90 -3.38
C ALA A 173 -6.57 -23.81 -3.65
N ILE A 174 -5.40 -23.47 -3.12
CA ILE A 174 -4.19 -24.31 -3.25
C ILE A 174 -4.38 -25.65 -2.54
N ALA A 175 -4.95 -25.67 -1.33
CA ALA A 175 -5.14 -26.87 -0.54
C ALA A 175 -6.15 -27.86 -1.19
N VAL A 176 -7.23 -27.33 -1.77
CA VAL A 176 -8.32 -28.16 -2.35
C VAL A 176 -8.02 -28.59 -3.78
N LEU A 177 -7.49 -27.67 -4.60
CA LEU A 177 -7.36 -27.91 -6.06
C LEU A 177 -5.92 -28.28 -6.47
N GLY A 178 -4.96 -28.12 -5.57
CA GLY A 178 -3.54 -28.41 -5.80
C GLY A 178 -2.84 -27.40 -6.71
N GLY A 179 -1.78 -26.77 -6.19
CA GLY A 179 -0.89 -25.88 -6.94
C GLY A 179 -1.28 -24.41 -7.00
N LEU A 180 -0.27 -23.59 -7.15
CA LEU A 180 -0.31 -22.12 -7.10
C LEU A 180 -1.28 -21.51 -8.12
N LYS A 181 -1.39 -22.10 -9.33
CA LYS A 181 -2.28 -21.61 -10.38
C LYS A 181 -3.72 -21.44 -9.92
N TRP A 182 -4.21 -22.34 -9.06
CA TRP A 182 -5.59 -22.27 -8.57
C TRP A 182 -5.77 -21.17 -7.51
N GLY A 183 -4.73 -20.89 -6.73
CA GLY A 183 -4.71 -19.74 -5.84
C GLY A 183 -4.92 -18.43 -6.60
N PHE A 184 -4.17 -18.23 -7.70
CA PHE A 184 -4.34 -17.03 -8.54
C PHE A 184 -5.67 -17.04 -9.32
N ALA A 185 -6.10 -18.20 -9.84
CA ALA A 185 -7.37 -18.32 -10.57
C ALA A 185 -8.57 -17.96 -9.69
N ALA A 186 -8.57 -18.36 -8.41
CA ALA A 186 -9.63 -18.02 -7.45
C ALA A 186 -9.81 -16.51 -7.29
N LEU A 187 -8.75 -15.71 -7.44
CA LEU A 187 -8.80 -14.25 -7.36
C LEU A 187 -9.64 -13.61 -8.48
N ALA A 188 -9.95 -14.35 -9.56
CA ALA A 188 -10.83 -13.85 -10.62
C ALA A 188 -12.26 -13.55 -10.11
N ILE A 189 -12.73 -14.27 -9.08
CA ILE A 189 -14.06 -14.07 -8.50
C ILE A 189 -14.18 -12.69 -7.83
N PRO A 190 -13.35 -12.34 -6.82
CA PRO A 190 -13.39 -11.01 -6.21
C PRO A 190 -12.96 -9.91 -7.19
N ALA A 191 -12.09 -10.20 -8.19
CA ALA A 191 -11.73 -9.25 -9.23
C ALA A 191 -12.96 -8.84 -10.08
N ALA A 192 -13.74 -9.81 -10.55
CA ALA A 192 -14.98 -9.54 -11.28
C ALA A 192 -15.98 -8.80 -10.41
N GLY A 193 -16.12 -9.19 -9.13
CA GLY A 193 -16.96 -8.51 -8.14
C GLY A 193 -16.56 -7.05 -7.95
N ALA A 194 -15.26 -6.78 -7.79
CA ALA A 194 -14.73 -5.42 -7.63
C ALA A 194 -15.07 -4.53 -8.84
N LEU A 195 -14.85 -5.03 -10.06
CA LEU A 195 -15.16 -4.29 -11.29
C LEU A 195 -16.67 -4.07 -11.44
N ALA A 196 -17.49 -5.08 -11.15
CA ALA A 196 -18.95 -4.95 -11.22
C ALA A 196 -19.49 -3.91 -10.23
N VAL A 197 -19.01 -3.91 -8.97
CA VAL A 197 -19.37 -2.91 -7.96
C VAL A 197 -18.85 -1.54 -8.37
N LEU A 198 -17.61 -1.43 -8.86
CA LEU A 198 -17.01 -0.16 -9.31
C LEU A 198 -17.85 0.49 -10.43
N VAL A 199 -18.28 -0.29 -11.42
CA VAL A 199 -19.14 0.20 -12.50
C VAL A 199 -20.49 0.69 -11.94
N ARG A 200 -21.12 -0.06 -11.02
CA ARG A 200 -22.37 0.35 -10.37
C ARG A 200 -22.19 1.65 -9.57
N VAL A 201 -21.10 1.78 -8.82
CA VAL A 201 -20.79 3.00 -8.07
C VAL A 201 -20.58 4.18 -9.02
N ARG A 202 -19.86 3.98 -10.14
CA ARG A 202 -19.68 5.02 -11.17
C ARG A 202 -21.01 5.49 -11.79
N LEU A 203 -21.92 4.55 -12.05
CA LEU A 203 -23.25 4.87 -12.60
C LEU A 203 -24.15 5.57 -11.58
N ALA A 204 -24.01 5.24 -10.30
CA ALA A 204 -24.78 5.84 -9.21
C ALA A 204 -24.22 7.21 -8.77
N VAL A 205 -22.91 7.44 -8.90
CA VAL A 205 -22.23 8.67 -8.48
C VAL A 205 -21.36 9.19 -9.65
N PRO A 206 -21.98 9.78 -10.67
CA PRO A 206 -21.22 10.29 -11.83
C PRO A 206 -20.34 11.49 -11.50
N ARG A 207 -20.65 12.26 -10.43
CA ARG A 207 -19.99 13.52 -10.06
C ARG A 207 -19.66 13.54 -8.57
N PRO A 208 -18.58 12.88 -8.12
CA PRO A 208 -18.19 12.88 -6.70
C PRO A 208 -17.84 14.29 -6.18
N GLU A 209 -17.38 15.19 -7.06
CA GLU A 209 -17.14 16.59 -6.75
C GLU A 209 -18.38 17.33 -6.25
N ALA A 210 -19.57 16.88 -6.58
CA ALA A 210 -20.83 17.47 -6.10
C ALA A 210 -21.06 17.27 -4.58
N TYR A 211 -20.26 16.44 -3.92
CA TYR A 211 -20.26 16.31 -2.46
C TYR A 211 -19.37 17.36 -1.78
N GLU A 212 -18.53 18.07 -2.52
CA GLU A 212 -17.61 19.07 -2.00
C GLU A 212 -18.31 20.44 -1.95
N GLY A 213 -18.38 21.07 -0.77
CA GLY A 213 -18.93 22.41 -0.64
C GLY A 213 -17.99 23.48 -1.20
N ASP A 214 -18.54 24.65 -1.66
CA ASP A 214 -17.80 25.76 -2.26
C ASP A 214 -16.62 26.29 -1.42
N ALA A 215 -16.69 26.19 -0.08
CA ALA A 215 -15.63 26.62 0.82
C ALA A 215 -14.39 25.71 0.72
N ALA A 216 -14.57 24.39 0.55
CA ALA A 216 -13.49 23.43 0.42
C ALA A 216 -12.78 23.58 -0.93
N VAL A 217 -13.53 23.86 -2.01
CA VAL A 217 -12.99 24.14 -3.35
C VAL A 217 -12.10 25.37 -3.32
N ARG A 218 -12.55 26.47 -2.69
CA ARG A 218 -11.76 27.71 -2.55
C ARG A 218 -10.49 27.51 -1.72
N ALA A 219 -10.56 26.75 -0.61
CA ALA A 219 -9.41 26.44 0.22
C ALA A 219 -8.33 25.64 -0.54
N ARG A 220 -8.75 24.75 -1.45
CA ARG A 220 -7.85 23.96 -2.30
C ARG A 220 -7.14 24.81 -3.36
N ALA A 221 -7.85 25.76 -3.98
CA ALA A 221 -7.31 26.69 -4.97
C ALA A 221 -6.27 27.66 -4.37
N ALA A 222 -6.41 28.04 -3.08
CA ALA A 222 -5.51 28.96 -2.39
C ALA A 222 -4.20 28.29 -1.90
N ALA A 223 -4.00 27.00 -2.08
CA ALA A 223 -2.94 26.23 -1.43
C ALA A 223 -1.60 26.13 -2.21
N ALA A 224 -1.41 26.89 -3.28
CA ALA A 224 -0.18 26.86 -4.09
C ALA A 224 0.91 27.78 -3.49
N VAL A 225 1.91 27.21 -2.80
CA VAL A 225 3.17 27.89 -2.50
C VAL A 225 4.35 26.92 -2.52
N PRO A 226 5.40 27.16 -3.33
CA PRO A 226 6.63 26.40 -3.31
C PRO A 226 7.54 26.92 -2.19
N ALA A 227 7.90 26.10 -1.26
CA ALA A 227 8.92 26.36 -0.26
C ALA A 227 9.65 25.04 0.08
N ARG A 228 10.92 25.10 0.53
CA ARG A 228 11.78 23.91 0.78
C ARG A 228 11.29 23.06 1.95
N LEU A 229 11.43 21.73 1.87
CA LEU A 229 11.15 20.82 2.99
C LEU A 229 12.17 21.04 4.11
N PRO A 230 11.77 20.98 5.41
CA PRO A 230 12.66 21.22 6.53
C PRO A 230 13.80 20.21 6.63
N ALA A 231 14.94 20.61 7.18
CA ALA A 231 16.11 19.72 7.38
C ALA A 231 15.75 18.49 8.24
N ARG A 232 14.85 18.63 9.23
CA ARG A 232 14.36 17.49 10.04
C ARG A 232 13.62 16.46 9.21
N PHE A 233 12.91 16.86 8.17
CA PHE A 233 12.27 15.93 7.23
C PHE A 233 13.32 15.08 6.50
N TRP A 234 14.42 15.65 6.05
CA TRP A 234 15.47 14.92 5.34
C TRP A 234 16.24 13.95 6.24
N LEU A 235 16.48 14.33 7.50
CA LEU A 235 17.05 13.41 8.50
C LEU A 235 16.10 12.23 8.74
N TYR A 236 14.82 12.51 8.87
CA TYR A 236 13.80 11.48 9.03
C TYR A 236 13.67 10.58 7.79
N ALA A 237 13.70 11.16 6.59
CA ALA A 237 13.71 10.41 5.33
C ALA A 237 14.95 9.51 5.24
N GLY A 238 16.13 9.97 5.66
CA GLY A 238 17.35 9.17 5.73
C GLY A 238 17.24 7.98 6.68
N TYR A 239 16.72 8.21 7.90
CA TYR A 239 16.40 7.12 8.84
C TYR A 239 15.46 6.09 8.23
N THR A 240 14.36 6.55 7.65
CA THR A 240 13.35 5.67 7.06
C THR A 240 13.89 4.90 5.86
N THR A 241 14.74 5.53 5.04
CA THR A 241 15.43 4.89 3.92
C THR A 241 16.25 3.70 4.40
N LEU A 242 17.14 3.91 5.40
CA LEU A 242 17.98 2.86 5.95
C LEU A 242 17.14 1.74 6.57
N ASN A 243 16.11 2.09 7.36
CA ASN A 243 15.24 1.12 7.98
C ASN A 243 14.50 0.28 6.93
N MET A 244 13.94 0.92 5.88
CA MET A 244 13.22 0.21 4.83
C MET A 244 14.12 -0.63 3.94
N THR A 245 15.35 -0.19 3.68
CA THR A 245 16.35 -0.99 2.96
C THR A 245 16.67 -2.30 3.70
N GLY A 246 16.59 -2.30 5.03
CA GLY A 246 16.75 -3.52 5.83
C GLY A 246 15.46 -4.30 6.10
N PHE A 247 14.32 -3.89 5.55
CA PHE A 247 13.05 -4.59 5.75
C PHE A 247 12.84 -5.67 4.67
N ALA A 248 12.97 -6.94 5.04
CA ALA A 248 12.80 -8.06 4.11
C ALA A 248 11.37 -8.07 3.53
N THR A 249 11.24 -8.23 2.21
CA THR A 249 9.91 -8.34 1.59
C THR A 249 9.29 -9.70 1.88
N TRP A 250 7.96 -9.76 2.01
CA TRP A 250 7.25 -11.03 2.17
C TRP A 250 7.59 -12.03 1.07
N ALA A 251 7.75 -11.57 -0.18
CA ALA A 251 8.03 -12.45 -1.30
C ALA A 251 9.35 -13.22 -1.14
N VAL A 252 10.39 -12.62 -0.57
CA VAL A 252 11.68 -13.30 -0.27
C VAL A 252 11.50 -14.26 0.91
N LEU A 253 10.72 -13.90 1.93
CA LEU A 253 10.39 -14.81 3.04
C LEU A 253 9.58 -16.00 2.54
N ALA A 254 8.53 -15.77 1.75
CA ALA A 254 7.69 -16.81 1.17
C ALA A 254 8.49 -17.72 0.20
N TYR A 255 9.42 -17.15 -0.56
CA TYR A 255 10.37 -17.90 -1.38
C TYR A 255 11.18 -18.88 -0.51
N HIS A 256 11.74 -18.42 0.60
CA HIS A 256 12.48 -19.27 1.54
C HIS A 256 11.62 -20.42 2.07
N LEU A 257 10.41 -20.09 2.54
CA LEU A 257 9.48 -21.09 3.12
C LEU A 257 9.13 -22.19 2.12
N ASP A 258 8.95 -21.83 0.84
CA ASP A 258 8.57 -22.75 -0.23
C ASP A 258 9.78 -23.58 -0.72
N VAL A 259 10.87 -22.94 -1.13
CA VAL A 259 12.05 -23.60 -1.71
C VAL A 259 12.78 -24.49 -0.69
N ARG A 260 12.75 -24.10 0.59
CA ARG A 260 13.34 -24.89 1.69
C ARG A 260 12.35 -25.90 2.30
N HIS A 261 11.11 -25.96 1.78
CA HIS A 261 10.04 -26.83 2.29
C HIS A 261 9.82 -26.72 3.80
N VAL A 262 9.96 -25.50 4.36
CA VAL A 262 9.77 -25.24 5.80
C VAL A 262 8.33 -25.51 6.19
N VAL A 263 7.39 -25.16 5.34
CA VAL A 263 5.96 -25.43 5.46
C VAL A 263 5.38 -25.81 4.08
N ALA A 264 4.21 -26.44 4.09
CA ALA A 264 3.50 -26.69 2.82
C ALA A 264 3.12 -25.36 2.13
N THR A 265 3.18 -25.32 0.80
CA THR A 265 2.91 -24.10 0.00
C THR A 265 1.55 -23.47 0.34
N ALA A 266 0.51 -24.27 0.64
CA ALA A 266 -0.81 -23.78 1.06
C ALA A 266 -0.81 -23.09 2.45
N VAL A 267 0.20 -23.32 3.28
CA VAL A 267 0.33 -22.69 4.61
C VAL A 267 0.91 -21.28 4.50
N ILE A 268 1.71 -21.01 3.48
CA ILE A 268 2.38 -19.70 3.30
C ILE A 268 1.38 -18.53 3.27
N PRO A 269 0.29 -18.58 2.49
CA PRO A 269 -0.70 -17.50 2.52
C PRO A 269 -1.49 -17.43 3.84
N ILE A 270 -1.59 -18.53 4.63
CA ILE A 270 -2.17 -18.45 5.98
C ILE A 270 -1.24 -17.67 6.92
N MET A 271 0.07 -17.92 6.85
CA MET A 271 1.07 -17.13 7.58
C MET A 271 1.01 -15.65 7.20
N TYR A 272 0.82 -15.37 5.91
CA TYR A 272 0.65 -14.00 5.43
C TYR A 272 -0.63 -13.34 5.97
N ALA A 273 -1.76 -14.05 5.97
CA ALA A 273 -3.01 -13.55 6.56
C ALA A 273 -2.83 -13.20 8.04
N LEU A 274 -2.17 -14.07 8.81
CA LEU A 274 -1.82 -13.78 10.21
C LEU A 274 -0.95 -12.53 10.32
N ALA A 275 0.07 -12.41 9.46
CA ALA A 275 0.93 -11.23 9.42
C ALA A 275 0.14 -9.94 9.13
N MET A 276 -0.84 -9.97 8.22
CA MET A 276 -1.72 -8.82 7.95
C MET A 276 -2.60 -8.46 9.15
N GLY A 277 -3.13 -9.45 9.86
CA GLY A 277 -3.84 -9.22 11.12
C GLY A 277 -2.94 -8.54 12.17
N LEU A 278 -1.69 -9.00 12.29
CA LEU A 278 -0.70 -8.39 13.20
C LEU A 278 -0.20 -7.01 12.71
N ALA A 279 -0.25 -6.74 11.41
CA ALA A 279 0.03 -5.40 10.88
C ALA A 279 -1.01 -4.38 11.37
N ALA A 280 -2.28 -4.74 11.40
CA ALA A 280 -3.33 -3.90 12.00
C ALA A 280 -3.06 -3.63 13.50
N VAL A 281 -2.68 -4.66 14.26
CA VAL A 281 -2.29 -4.51 15.68
C VAL A 281 -1.06 -3.61 15.82
N GLY A 282 -0.04 -3.81 14.99
CA GLY A 282 1.18 -2.99 14.97
C GLY A 282 0.91 -1.52 14.67
N ALA A 283 0.02 -1.25 13.70
CA ALA A 283 -0.41 0.10 13.37
C ALA A 283 -1.10 0.81 14.55
N LEU A 284 -2.02 0.13 15.24
CA LEU A 284 -2.71 0.68 16.41
C LEU A 284 -1.77 0.89 17.59
N ALA A 285 -0.95 -0.11 17.92
CA ALA A 285 0.00 -0.05 19.03
C ALA A 285 1.05 1.04 18.83
N SER A 286 1.59 1.14 17.61
CA SER A 286 2.59 2.17 17.28
C SER A 286 2.01 3.57 17.23
N GLY A 287 0.77 3.74 16.75
CA GLY A 287 0.06 5.01 16.79
C GLY A 287 -0.12 5.49 18.23
N TRP A 288 -0.62 4.62 19.11
CA TRP A 288 -0.78 4.93 20.53
C TRP A 288 0.56 5.25 21.23
N MET A 289 1.62 4.53 20.89
CA MET A 289 2.97 4.82 21.39
C MET A 289 3.47 6.18 20.87
N TYR A 290 3.25 6.47 19.59
CA TYR A 290 3.63 7.74 18.97
C TYR A 290 2.94 8.93 19.63
N ASP A 291 1.65 8.82 19.97
CA ASP A 291 0.89 9.87 20.66
C ASP A 291 1.45 10.18 22.05
N ARG A 292 2.11 9.21 22.71
CA ARG A 292 2.68 9.37 24.06
C ARG A 292 4.11 9.84 24.07
N VAL A 293 4.95 9.29 23.21
CA VAL A 293 6.40 9.53 23.24
C VAL A 293 6.94 10.17 21.96
N GLY A 294 6.07 10.47 21.01
CA GLY A 294 6.40 11.10 19.73
C GLY A 294 7.34 10.26 18.89
N LEU A 295 8.19 10.92 18.11
CA LEU A 295 9.19 10.27 17.25
C LEU A 295 10.09 9.27 17.98
N ARG A 296 10.33 9.44 19.29
CA ARG A 296 11.21 8.54 20.06
C ARG A 296 10.71 7.09 20.08
N GLY A 297 9.40 6.90 19.99
CA GLY A 297 8.79 5.56 19.89
C GLY A 297 9.27 4.77 18.67
N LEU A 298 9.68 5.43 17.59
CA LEU A 298 10.20 4.78 16.38
C LEU A 298 11.58 4.11 16.57
N ALA A 299 12.26 4.34 17.69
CA ALA A 299 13.51 3.65 18.01
C ALA A 299 13.35 2.12 18.15
N ILE A 300 12.12 1.62 18.41
CA ILE A 300 11.83 0.18 18.47
C ILE A 300 11.88 -0.51 17.11
N VAL A 301 11.71 0.25 16.01
CA VAL A 301 11.53 -0.34 14.68
C VAL A 301 12.79 -1.04 14.15
N PRO A 302 14.01 -0.46 14.24
CA PRO A 302 15.21 -1.14 13.79
C PRO A 302 15.48 -2.50 14.48
N PRO A 303 15.45 -2.64 15.82
CA PRO A 303 15.66 -3.94 16.44
C PRO A 303 14.56 -4.95 16.10
N LEU A 304 13.30 -4.51 16.00
CA LEU A 304 12.20 -5.36 15.56
C LEU A 304 12.43 -5.88 14.14
N THR A 305 12.81 -5.01 13.21
CA THR A 305 13.12 -5.36 11.82
C THR A 305 14.34 -6.29 11.74
N ALA A 306 15.36 -6.04 12.55
CA ALA A 306 16.57 -6.88 12.60
C ALA A 306 16.28 -8.32 13.04
N ALA A 307 15.28 -8.54 13.88
CA ALA A 307 14.89 -9.88 14.35
C ALA A 307 14.23 -10.74 13.24
N VAL A 308 13.56 -10.10 12.25
CA VAL A 308 12.79 -10.81 11.22
C VAL A 308 13.59 -11.88 10.48
N PRO A 309 14.76 -11.63 9.90
CA PRO A 309 15.46 -12.65 9.12
C PRO A 309 16.00 -13.81 9.95
N PHE A 310 16.29 -13.63 11.24
CA PHE A 310 16.69 -14.72 12.12
C PHE A 310 15.55 -15.69 12.40
N LEU A 311 14.34 -15.18 12.48
CA LEU A 311 13.14 -15.96 12.69
C LEU A 311 12.63 -16.56 11.38
N SER A 312 12.46 -15.73 10.37
CA SER A 312 11.78 -16.09 9.10
C SER A 312 12.65 -16.96 8.19
N PHE A 313 13.98 -16.86 8.24
CA PHE A 313 14.90 -17.74 7.49
C PHE A 313 15.30 -18.98 8.28
N SER A 314 14.60 -19.29 9.38
CA SER A 314 14.78 -20.54 10.10
C SER A 314 14.17 -21.71 9.34
N LEU A 315 14.78 -22.89 9.47
CA LEU A 315 14.23 -24.16 8.99
C LEU A 315 13.20 -24.76 9.97
N HIS A 316 13.02 -24.16 11.16
CA HIS A 316 12.03 -24.59 12.15
C HIS A 316 10.70 -23.88 11.87
N PRO A 317 9.62 -24.62 11.56
CA PRO A 317 8.32 -24.01 11.25
C PRO A 317 7.82 -23.05 12.36
N ALA A 318 7.98 -23.40 13.63
CA ALA A 318 7.54 -22.54 14.74
C ALA A 318 8.23 -21.17 14.73
N LEU A 319 9.55 -21.11 14.46
CA LEU A 319 10.28 -19.85 14.37
C LEU A 319 9.84 -19.04 13.14
N ALA A 320 9.57 -19.71 12.01
CA ALA A 320 9.05 -19.05 10.82
C ALA A 320 7.67 -18.40 11.07
N TRP A 321 6.79 -19.05 11.84
CA TRP A 321 5.51 -18.46 12.27
C TRP A 321 5.72 -17.22 13.14
N VAL A 322 6.63 -17.28 14.12
CA VAL A 322 6.99 -16.11 14.94
C VAL A 322 7.58 -15.00 14.04
N GLY A 323 8.41 -15.37 13.07
CA GLY A 323 8.95 -14.43 12.09
C GLY A 323 7.87 -13.71 11.27
N ALA A 324 6.82 -14.43 10.83
CA ALA A 324 5.68 -13.85 10.13
C ALA A 324 4.91 -12.84 11.01
N VAL A 325 4.70 -13.18 12.31
CA VAL A 325 4.08 -12.29 13.29
C VAL A 325 4.89 -11.01 13.49
N VAL A 326 6.20 -11.13 13.71
CA VAL A 326 7.11 -9.98 13.92
C VAL A 326 7.19 -9.13 12.66
N TRP A 327 7.27 -9.77 11.49
CA TRP A 327 7.27 -9.07 10.20
C TRP A 327 5.98 -8.27 9.99
N GLY A 328 4.82 -8.89 10.22
CA GLY A 328 3.53 -8.23 10.07
C GLY A 328 3.38 -7.06 11.02
N PHE A 329 3.70 -7.23 12.31
CA PHE A 329 3.69 -6.13 13.27
C PHE A 329 4.58 -4.97 12.83
N GLY A 330 5.82 -5.26 12.38
CA GLY A 330 6.74 -4.26 11.82
C GLY A 330 6.16 -3.53 10.60
N LEU A 331 5.53 -4.26 9.67
CA LEU A 331 4.86 -3.67 8.51
C LEU A 331 3.79 -2.65 8.93
N GLY A 332 2.97 -2.98 9.93
CA GLY A 332 1.95 -2.07 10.46
C GLY A 332 2.53 -0.77 11.01
N VAL A 333 3.67 -0.83 11.70
CA VAL A 333 4.40 0.36 12.16
C VAL A 333 4.88 1.20 10.97
N HIS A 334 5.44 0.56 9.95
CA HIS A 334 5.92 1.22 8.73
C HIS A 334 4.80 1.93 7.98
N GLU A 335 3.67 1.28 7.80
CA GLU A 335 2.57 1.82 7.01
C GLU A 335 1.74 2.88 7.72
N SER A 336 1.70 2.88 9.05
CA SER A 336 0.95 3.81 9.86
C SER A 336 1.82 4.93 10.42
N THR A 337 2.59 4.64 11.44
CA THR A 337 3.27 5.65 12.28
C THR A 337 4.39 6.37 11.54
N MET A 338 5.11 5.68 10.65
CA MET A 338 6.14 6.33 9.84
C MET A 338 5.56 7.36 8.88
N ARG A 339 4.36 7.15 8.36
CA ARG A 339 3.65 8.15 7.55
C ARG A 339 3.10 9.29 8.41
N ALA A 340 2.58 8.99 9.61
CA ALA A 340 2.07 10.02 10.52
C ALA A 340 3.15 11.03 10.91
N ALA A 341 4.39 10.57 11.17
CA ALA A 341 5.52 11.42 11.50
C ALA A 341 5.85 12.48 10.42
N VAL A 342 5.57 12.20 9.14
CA VAL A 342 5.72 13.18 8.06
C VAL A 342 4.79 14.38 8.28
N ALA A 343 3.58 14.18 8.80
CA ALA A 343 2.63 15.26 9.07
C ALA A 343 3.14 16.24 10.12
N ASP A 344 3.90 15.77 11.11
CA ASP A 344 4.46 16.58 12.19
C ASP A 344 5.74 17.31 11.76
N LEU A 345 6.49 16.72 10.84
CA LEU A 345 7.76 17.26 10.35
C LEU A 345 7.57 18.28 9.22
N VAL A 346 6.42 18.27 8.55
CA VAL A 346 6.19 19.10 7.37
C VAL A 346 5.04 20.08 7.62
N PRO A 347 5.23 21.39 7.39
CA PRO A 347 4.17 22.39 7.52
C PRO A 347 2.91 22.00 6.72
N ALA A 348 1.73 22.31 7.24
CA ALA A 348 0.43 21.90 6.69
C ALA A 348 0.29 22.20 5.18
N ARG A 349 0.78 23.37 4.75
CA ARG A 349 0.75 23.79 3.33
C ARG A 349 1.61 22.94 2.39
N ARG A 350 2.49 22.07 2.92
CA ARG A 350 3.45 21.24 2.16
C ARG A 350 3.28 19.76 2.34
N ARG A 351 2.31 19.35 3.13
CA ARG A 351 2.09 17.93 3.41
C ARG A 351 1.97 17.09 2.14
N GLY A 352 1.31 17.60 1.09
CA GLY A 352 1.23 16.90 -0.20
C GLY A 352 2.60 16.61 -0.83
N THR A 353 3.46 17.64 -0.93
CA THR A 353 4.85 17.47 -1.42
C THR A 353 5.67 16.58 -0.47
N GLY A 354 5.52 16.79 0.85
CA GLY A 354 6.21 15.97 1.86
C GLY A 354 5.85 14.49 1.76
N TYR A 355 4.57 14.17 1.70
CA TYR A 355 4.11 12.78 1.53
C TYR A 355 4.54 12.18 0.20
N GLY A 356 4.42 12.92 -0.91
CA GLY A 356 4.85 12.44 -2.23
C GLY A 356 6.35 12.14 -2.28
N THR A 357 7.19 13.06 -1.78
CA THR A 357 8.64 12.87 -1.70
C THR A 357 8.99 11.70 -0.78
N PHE A 358 8.39 11.65 0.42
CA PHE A 358 8.59 10.56 1.37
C PHE A 358 8.23 9.20 0.76
N THR A 359 7.05 9.09 0.13
CA THR A 359 6.57 7.84 -0.46
C THR A 359 7.46 7.38 -1.62
N ALA A 360 7.98 8.31 -2.43
CA ALA A 360 8.91 7.98 -3.50
C ALA A 360 10.25 7.45 -2.97
N ILE A 361 10.84 8.15 -1.98
CA ILE A 361 12.08 7.71 -1.32
C ILE A 361 11.88 6.33 -0.66
N TYR A 362 10.76 6.15 0.04
CA TYR A 362 10.40 4.90 0.69
C TYR A 362 10.27 3.74 -0.30
N GLY A 363 9.63 3.96 -1.45
CA GLY A 363 9.51 2.95 -2.52
C GLY A 363 10.86 2.57 -3.14
N LEU A 364 11.74 3.54 -3.37
CA LEU A 364 13.09 3.27 -3.89
C LEU A 364 13.96 2.54 -2.84
N ALA A 365 13.83 2.88 -1.56
CA ALA A 365 14.50 2.17 -0.47
C ALA A 365 14.01 0.72 -0.38
N TRP A 366 12.71 0.48 -0.57
CA TRP A 366 12.15 -0.87 -0.61
C TRP A 366 12.72 -1.70 -1.77
N LEU A 367 12.79 -1.13 -2.99
CA LEU A 367 13.43 -1.79 -4.13
C LEU A 367 14.90 -2.15 -3.84
N ALA A 368 15.66 -1.18 -3.34
CA ALA A 368 17.08 -1.39 -3.02
C ALA A 368 17.24 -2.49 -1.96
N GLY A 369 16.44 -2.46 -0.91
CA GLY A 369 16.43 -3.44 0.18
C GLY A 369 16.02 -4.83 -0.27
N ALA A 370 14.91 -4.93 -1.01
CA ALA A 370 14.43 -6.21 -1.54
C ALA A 370 15.47 -6.89 -2.44
N THR A 371 16.12 -6.09 -3.30
CA THR A 371 17.19 -6.58 -4.20
C THR A 371 18.43 -6.98 -3.42
N ALA A 372 18.88 -6.16 -2.47
CA ALA A 372 20.06 -6.44 -1.65
C ALA A 372 19.87 -7.67 -0.76
N ILE A 373 18.72 -7.78 -0.07
CA ILE A 373 18.42 -8.92 0.81
C ILE A 373 18.24 -10.20 -0.01
N GLY A 374 17.52 -10.14 -1.15
CA GLY A 374 17.38 -11.27 -2.06
C GLY A 374 18.72 -11.72 -2.66
N GLY A 375 19.58 -10.78 -3.06
CA GLY A 375 20.93 -11.05 -3.53
C GLY A 375 21.82 -11.66 -2.45
N ALA A 376 21.80 -11.10 -1.24
CA ALA A 376 22.54 -11.65 -0.10
C ALA A 376 22.04 -13.05 0.29
N TYR A 377 20.73 -13.29 0.25
CA TYR A 377 20.13 -14.59 0.51
C TYR A 377 20.58 -15.64 -0.52
N ALA A 378 20.80 -15.26 -1.78
CA ALA A 378 21.31 -16.18 -2.81
C ALA A 378 22.72 -16.73 -2.48
N HIS A 379 23.49 -16.03 -1.65
CA HIS A 379 24.77 -16.50 -1.14
C HIS A 379 24.57 -17.36 0.12
N SER A 380 23.89 -16.81 1.12
CA SER A 380 23.51 -17.53 2.34
C SER A 380 22.44 -16.76 3.14
N THR A 381 21.69 -17.46 3.99
CA THR A 381 20.79 -16.83 4.96
C THR A 381 21.56 -15.92 5.94
N GLN A 382 22.78 -16.31 6.33
CA GLN A 382 23.62 -15.50 7.21
C GLN A 382 24.04 -14.17 6.57
N THR A 383 24.38 -14.17 5.27
CA THR A 383 24.70 -12.93 4.53
C THR A 383 23.47 -12.00 4.50
N ALA A 384 22.29 -12.54 4.28
CA ALA A 384 21.05 -11.74 4.32
C ALA A 384 20.79 -11.15 5.73
N GLN A 385 21.00 -11.96 6.79
CA GLN A 385 20.89 -11.50 8.18
C GLN A 385 21.88 -10.36 8.48
N LEU A 386 23.15 -10.49 8.04
CA LEU A 386 24.17 -9.45 8.23
C LEU A 386 23.80 -8.15 7.51
N VAL A 387 23.31 -8.22 6.26
CA VAL A 387 22.85 -7.04 5.52
C VAL A 387 21.71 -6.34 6.26
N VAL A 388 20.74 -7.08 6.76
CA VAL A 388 19.62 -6.50 7.53
C VAL A 388 20.13 -5.87 8.82
N VAL A 389 20.95 -6.57 9.62
CA VAL A 389 21.51 -6.03 10.87
C VAL A 389 22.31 -4.77 10.61
N ALA A 390 23.20 -4.77 9.60
CA ALA A 390 24.03 -3.60 9.26
C ALA A 390 23.17 -2.38 8.90
N THR A 391 22.14 -2.57 8.08
CA THR A 391 21.21 -1.48 7.70
C THR A 391 20.40 -0.99 8.89
N GLN A 392 19.95 -1.88 9.79
CA GLN A 392 19.19 -1.50 10.99
C GLN A 392 20.06 -0.79 12.03
N VAL A 393 21.31 -1.20 12.20
CA VAL A 393 22.29 -0.46 13.04
C VAL A 393 22.54 0.94 12.48
N ALA A 394 22.73 1.06 11.16
CA ALA A 394 22.87 2.35 10.49
C ALA A 394 21.60 3.21 10.64
N ALA A 395 20.42 2.61 10.53
CA ALA A 395 19.15 3.30 10.75
C ALA A 395 19.03 3.82 12.19
N LEU A 396 19.40 3.01 13.19
CA LEU A 396 19.39 3.43 14.60
C LEU A 396 20.39 4.58 14.84
N ALA A 397 21.58 4.51 14.26
CA ALA A 397 22.56 5.60 14.34
C ALA A 397 22.04 6.90 13.69
N ALA A 398 21.40 6.80 12.52
CA ALA A 398 20.77 7.94 11.85
C ALA A 398 19.56 8.51 12.63
N PHE A 399 18.94 7.71 13.49
CA PHE A 399 17.83 8.13 14.34
C PHE A 399 18.28 8.95 15.55
N LEU A 400 19.49 8.77 16.07
CA LEU A 400 19.98 9.45 17.28
C LEU A 400 19.82 10.97 17.22
N PRO A 401 20.21 11.69 16.12
CA PRO A 401 20.03 13.14 16.03
C PRO A 401 18.55 13.58 16.08
N LEU A 402 17.61 12.72 15.64
CA LEU A 402 16.19 13.00 15.69
C LEU A 402 15.62 12.84 17.10
N ALA A 403 16.12 11.84 17.85
CA ALA A 403 15.67 11.55 19.21
C ALA A 403 16.21 12.55 20.25
N LEU A 404 17.44 13.06 20.04
CA LEU A 404 18.13 13.94 20.99
C LEU A 404 17.74 15.41 20.85
N ARG A 405 17.30 15.86 19.66
CA ARG A 405 16.85 17.23 19.48
C ARG A 405 15.46 17.39 20.10
N ARG A 406 15.41 18.05 21.27
CA ARG A 406 14.15 18.50 21.90
C ARG A 406 13.35 19.34 20.89
N THR A 407 12.06 19.11 20.85
CA THR A 407 11.10 20.02 20.22
C THR A 407 11.18 21.34 20.99
N GLY A 408 11.90 22.33 20.43
CA GLY A 408 11.81 23.70 20.86
C GLY A 408 10.51 24.32 20.32
#